data_4f235e558e2a6c969576a71f7ac0472c
#
_entry.id   4f235e558e2a6c969576a71f7ac0472c
#
_cell.length_a   1.000
_cell.length_b   1.000
_cell.length_c   1.000
_cell.angle_alpha   90.00
_cell.angle_beta   90.00
_cell.angle_gamma   90.00
#
_symmetry.space_group_name_H-M   'P 1'
#
loop_
_entity.id
_entity.type
_entity.pdbx_description
1 polymer ?
#
loop_
_entity_poly.entity_id
_entity_poly.type
_entity_poly.pdbx_seq_one_letter_code
_entity_poly.pdbx_strand_id
1 'polypeptide(L)'
;MTQIRRAVCFAIAVLALLLGAPAARAADPIRIGFSIELTGPLAAVGKTGLLAFQIWAEDVNKKGGLLGRKVELVYYDDQGNPSNVPGIYTKLIEIDKVDLLISSYGTNLVAPAMPIVMQKNRLFFGLFALGVNEPFHYPKYFSMLVFGPDPKPTFSKGWFDIALKQNPKPETVALVTADAEFGRNALDGARENIKKLGLKTVYDRAYPPTTVDYTPIIRAVQAANPDLVYVASYLPDTVGILRAVAETGLTTKMFGGALVGTPTASLRSQMGPLLNGLVVGELWEPTETMNFPGIWDFLKQYQAKAPAEGIDPLGYFLPPFAYGEMQILGDAINAVGSLDEEKLAQYMHSHSFKTVVGEISFNPDGEWTEPRNVFVQYHGIKGNDLDQFRDDSRITILYPSQYKSGEVVWPYNKARGE
;
A
#
# COMPACT_ATOMS: atom_id res chain seq x y z
N MET A 1 -66.68 25.37 34.19
CA MET A 1 -66.24 25.82 32.86
C MET A 1 -64.78 26.30 32.82
N THR A 2 -64.25 26.92 33.91
CA THR A 2 -62.90 27.50 33.96
C THR A 2 -61.73 26.43 33.98
N GLN A 3 -61.91 25.27 34.58
CA GLN A 3 -60.85 24.24 34.67
C GLN A 3 -60.62 23.51 33.36
N ILE A 4 -61.68 23.23 32.59
CA ILE A 4 -61.59 22.57 31.29
C ILE A 4 -60.85 23.48 30.26
N ARG A 5 -61.08 24.79 30.28
CA ARG A 5 -60.38 25.74 29.41
C ARG A 5 -58.88 25.85 29.73
N ARG A 6 -58.49 25.75 31.02
CA ARG A 6 -57.08 25.74 31.42
C ARG A 6 -56.34 24.45 30.98
N ALA A 7 -57.01 23.28 31.08
CA ALA A 7 -56.44 22.01 30.64
C ALA A 7 -56.25 21.97 29.11
N VAL A 8 -57.21 22.50 28.32
CA VAL A 8 -57.13 22.55 26.86
C VAL A 8 -56.01 23.53 26.40
N CYS A 9 -55.89 24.71 27.06
CA CYS A 9 -54.79 25.66 26.75
C CYS A 9 -53.40 25.07 27.08
N PHE A 10 -53.29 24.28 28.17
CA PHE A 10 -52.02 23.63 28.53
C PHE A 10 -51.63 22.49 27.55
N ALA A 11 -52.63 21.72 27.12
CA ALA A 11 -52.43 20.66 26.11
C ALA A 11 -52.05 21.23 24.74
N ILE A 12 -52.62 22.34 24.31
CA ILE A 12 -52.27 23.02 23.06
C ILE A 12 -50.85 23.64 23.13
N ALA A 13 -50.46 24.20 24.29
CA ALA A 13 -49.12 24.77 24.48
C ALA A 13 -48.02 23.66 24.47
N VAL A 14 -48.29 22.47 25.05
CA VAL A 14 -47.38 21.34 25.03
C VAL A 14 -47.29 20.76 23.61
N LEU A 15 -48.38 20.67 22.85
CA LEU A 15 -48.38 20.22 21.47
C LEU A 15 -47.66 21.20 20.52
N ALA A 16 -47.76 22.52 20.77
CA ALA A 16 -47.02 23.51 20.00
C ALA A 16 -45.52 23.51 20.29
N LEU A 17 -45.09 23.11 21.48
CA LEU A 17 -43.67 22.92 21.84
C LEU A 17 -43.08 21.67 21.22
N LEU A 18 -43.89 20.62 20.97
CA LEU A 18 -43.45 19.38 20.28
C LEU A 18 -43.40 19.54 18.76
N LEU A 19 -44.15 20.46 18.18
CA LEU A 19 -44.16 20.75 16.74
C LEU A 19 -43.12 21.78 16.31
N GLY A 20 -42.49 22.47 17.27
CA GLY A 20 -41.49 23.52 17.01
C GLY A 20 -40.04 23.12 17.15
N ALA A 21 -39.74 21.84 17.39
CA ALA A 21 -38.35 21.38 17.30
C ALA A 21 -37.90 21.50 15.84
N PRO A 22 -36.93 22.38 15.50
CA PRO A 22 -36.37 22.37 14.14
C PRO A 22 -35.89 20.95 13.88
N ALA A 23 -36.41 20.32 12.81
CA ALA A 23 -35.85 19.08 12.35
C ALA A 23 -34.34 19.33 12.21
N ALA A 24 -33.55 18.71 13.08
CA ALA A 24 -32.09 18.83 13.03
C ALA A 24 -31.70 18.39 11.62
N ARG A 25 -31.40 19.35 10.74
CA ARG A 25 -30.89 19.07 9.39
C ARG A 25 -29.62 18.27 9.62
N ALA A 26 -29.60 17.06 9.12
CA ALA A 26 -28.37 16.24 9.18
C ALA A 26 -27.23 17.12 8.66
N ALA A 27 -26.18 17.27 9.46
CA ALA A 27 -25.03 18.04 9.03
C ALA A 27 -24.48 17.45 7.71
N ASP A 28 -24.04 18.30 6.80
CA ASP A 28 -23.49 17.86 5.52
C ASP A 28 -22.35 16.85 5.77
N PRO A 29 -22.26 15.77 4.98
CA PRO A 29 -21.25 14.72 5.18
C PRO A 29 -19.83 15.30 5.07
N ILE A 30 -18.87 14.65 5.72
CA ILE A 30 -17.44 14.89 5.47
C ILE A 30 -17.07 14.12 4.20
N ARG A 31 -16.62 14.85 3.18
CA ARG A 31 -16.33 14.31 1.86
C ARG A 31 -14.82 14.10 1.71
N ILE A 32 -14.40 12.85 1.52
CA ILE A 32 -13.00 12.46 1.31
C ILE A 32 -12.82 12.12 -0.16
N GLY A 33 -11.95 12.87 -0.85
CA GLY A 33 -11.72 12.76 -2.27
C GLY A 33 -10.44 12.02 -2.64
N PHE A 34 -10.48 11.20 -3.70
CA PHE A 34 -9.30 10.51 -4.23
C PHE A 34 -9.48 10.06 -5.69
N SER A 35 -8.36 9.79 -6.37
CA SER A 35 -8.37 8.94 -7.55
C SER A 35 -8.13 7.49 -7.13
N ILE A 36 -8.55 6.54 -7.93
CA ILE A 36 -8.27 5.11 -7.70
C ILE A 36 -8.37 4.36 -9.04
N GLU A 37 -7.52 3.38 -9.25
CA GLU A 37 -7.50 2.57 -10.46
C GLU A 37 -8.60 1.49 -10.42
N LEU A 38 -9.72 1.75 -11.07
CA LEU A 38 -10.85 0.82 -11.21
C LEU A 38 -10.80 0.04 -12.52
N THR A 39 -10.11 0.60 -13.53
CA THR A 39 -9.81 -0.03 -14.80
C THR A 39 -8.31 0.08 -15.11
N GLY A 40 -7.84 -0.60 -16.16
CA GLY A 40 -6.43 -0.57 -16.54
C GLY A 40 -5.55 -1.60 -15.80
N PRO A 41 -4.21 -1.48 -15.92
CA PRO A 41 -3.27 -2.53 -15.52
C PRO A 41 -3.18 -2.76 -14.00
N LEU A 42 -3.55 -1.77 -13.18
CA LEU A 42 -3.49 -1.85 -11.72
C LEU A 42 -4.86 -2.06 -11.06
N ALA A 43 -5.93 -2.19 -11.85
CA ALA A 43 -7.31 -2.31 -11.34
C ALA A 43 -7.50 -3.47 -10.35
N ALA A 44 -6.77 -4.57 -10.51
CA ALA A 44 -6.84 -5.70 -9.61
C ALA A 44 -6.45 -5.35 -8.16
N VAL A 45 -5.56 -4.36 -7.98
CA VAL A 45 -5.14 -3.86 -6.66
C VAL A 45 -5.97 -2.66 -6.24
N GLY A 46 -6.20 -1.68 -7.12
CA GLY A 46 -6.97 -0.49 -6.77
C GLY A 46 -8.36 -0.77 -6.22
N LYS A 47 -9.07 -1.73 -6.82
CA LYS A 47 -10.38 -2.16 -6.31
C LYS A 47 -10.31 -2.74 -4.89
N THR A 48 -9.20 -3.39 -4.52
CA THR A 48 -9.02 -3.91 -3.15
C THR A 48 -8.86 -2.79 -2.13
N GLY A 49 -8.14 -1.72 -2.50
CA GLY A 49 -8.02 -0.50 -1.70
C GLY A 49 -9.36 0.22 -1.54
N LEU A 50 -10.12 0.36 -2.63
CA LEU A 50 -11.46 0.96 -2.58
C LEU A 50 -12.38 0.21 -1.62
N LEU A 51 -12.41 -1.13 -1.66
CA LEU A 51 -13.20 -1.91 -0.72
C LEU A 51 -12.79 -1.66 0.73
N ALA A 52 -11.50 -1.53 1.02
CA ALA A 52 -11.01 -1.22 2.36
C ALA A 52 -11.45 0.17 2.83
N PHE A 53 -11.39 1.19 1.98
CA PHE A 53 -11.91 2.53 2.28
C PHE A 53 -13.42 2.51 2.56
N GLN A 54 -14.18 1.75 1.76
CA GLN A 54 -15.63 1.59 1.95
C GLN A 54 -15.97 0.90 3.28
N ILE A 55 -15.24 -0.17 3.64
CA ILE A 55 -15.42 -0.85 4.93
C ILE A 55 -15.17 0.11 6.09
N TRP A 56 -14.09 0.89 6.04
CA TRP A 56 -13.81 1.88 7.08
C TRP A 56 -14.91 2.94 7.16
N ALA A 57 -15.34 3.50 6.03
CA ALA A 57 -16.41 4.51 5.99
C ALA A 57 -17.73 3.96 6.56
N GLU A 58 -18.07 2.71 6.24
CA GLU A 58 -19.23 2.03 6.83
C GLU A 58 -19.09 1.88 8.35
N ASP A 59 -17.93 1.45 8.84
CA ASP A 59 -17.68 1.24 10.27
C ASP A 59 -17.74 2.54 11.06
N VAL A 60 -17.18 3.63 10.52
CA VAL A 60 -17.26 4.98 11.11
C VAL A 60 -18.70 5.48 11.10
N ASN A 61 -19.40 5.34 9.98
CA ASN A 61 -20.78 5.81 9.84
C ASN A 61 -21.77 5.06 10.75
N LYS A 62 -21.55 3.75 10.98
CA LYS A 62 -22.32 2.96 11.96
C LYS A 62 -22.13 3.47 13.40
N LYS A 63 -20.97 4.06 13.70
CA LYS A 63 -20.63 4.66 15.02
C LYS A 63 -21.05 6.13 15.17
N GLY A 64 -21.71 6.71 14.17
CA GLY A 64 -22.19 8.11 14.21
C GLY A 64 -21.36 9.08 13.35
N GLY A 65 -20.40 8.59 12.58
CA GLY A 65 -19.55 9.40 11.71
C GLY A 65 -18.37 10.06 12.43
N LEU A 66 -17.76 11.03 11.78
CA LEU A 66 -16.71 11.88 12.35
C LEU A 66 -17.32 13.23 12.73
N LEU A 67 -17.01 13.74 13.91
CA LEU A 67 -17.57 15.02 14.42
C LEU A 67 -19.12 15.06 14.32
N GLY A 68 -19.80 13.92 14.45
CA GLY A 68 -21.25 13.82 14.30
C GLY A 68 -21.77 13.92 12.85
N ARG A 69 -20.89 13.90 11.86
CA ARG A 69 -21.18 13.97 10.42
C ARG A 69 -20.85 12.63 9.77
N LYS A 70 -21.69 12.17 8.83
CA LYS A 70 -21.36 10.99 8.02
C LYS A 70 -20.14 11.25 7.14
N VAL A 71 -19.39 10.21 6.86
CA VAL A 71 -18.30 10.21 5.87
C VAL A 71 -18.87 9.77 4.52
N GLU A 72 -18.50 10.48 3.46
CA GLU A 72 -18.80 10.18 2.06
C GLU A 72 -17.49 10.09 1.28
N LEU A 73 -17.30 9.03 0.49
CA LEU A 73 -16.16 8.85 -0.39
C LEU A 73 -16.50 9.37 -1.79
N VAL A 74 -15.67 10.27 -2.32
CA VAL A 74 -15.79 10.87 -3.65
C VAL A 74 -14.56 10.47 -4.47
N TYR A 75 -14.74 9.63 -5.49
CA TYR A 75 -13.59 9.08 -6.21
C TYR A 75 -13.82 8.99 -7.71
N TYR A 76 -12.71 8.98 -8.45
CA TYR A 76 -12.68 8.86 -9.90
C TYR A 76 -11.67 7.80 -10.34
N ASP A 77 -12.02 7.08 -11.40
CA ASP A 77 -11.12 6.11 -12.03
C ASP A 77 -9.99 6.84 -12.77
N ASP A 78 -8.74 6.64 -12.33
CA ASP A 78 -7.56 7.15 -13.03
C ASP A 78 -7.05 6.20 -14.11
N GLN A 79 -7.64 5.01 -14.23
CA GLN A 79 -7.31 3.98 -15.22
C GLN A 79 -5.87 3.46 -15.11
N GLY A 80 -5.22 3.66 -13.98
CA GLY A 80 -3.79 3.39 -13.80
C GLY A 80 -2.89 4.26 -14.69
N ASN A 81 -3.40 5.40 -15.14
CA ASN A 81 -2.70 6.33 -16.03
C ASN A 81 -2.28 7.61 -15.28
N PRO A 82 -0.97 7.83 -15.08
CA PRO A 82 -0.46 9.02 -14.38
C PRO A 82 -0.94 10.35 -14.95
N SER A 83 -1.21 10.41 -16.28
CA SER A 83 -1.65 11.64 -16.94
C SER A 83 -3.08 12.06 -16.57
N ASN A 84 -3.91 11.15 -16.06
CA ASN A 84 -5.29 11.46 -15.64
C ASN A 84 -5.32 12.10 -14.23
N VAL A 85 -4.33 11.81 -13.40
CA VAL A 85 -4.31 12.15 -11.96
C VAL A 85 -4.42 13.66 -11.70
N PRO A 86 -3.63 14.55 -12.33
CA PRO A 86 -3.72 15.99 -12.05
C PRO A 86 -5.11 16.57 -12.30
N GLY A 87 -5.75 16.15 -13.40
CA GLY A 87 -7.12 16.58 -13.74
C GLY A 87 -8.16 16.13 -12.71
N ILE A 88 -8.02 14.90 -12.19
CA ILE A 88 -8.90 14.35 -11.17
C ILE A 88 -8.77 15.15 -9.87
N TYR A 89 -7.56 15.39 -9.36
CA TYR A 89 -7.37 16.16 -8.13
C TYR A 89 -7.81 17.62 -8.26
N THR A 90 -7.60 18.24 -9.43
CA THR A 90 -8.15 19.56 -9.71
C THR A 90 -9.68 19.56 -9.61
N LYS A 91 -10.34 18.55 -10.17
CA LYS A 91 -11.80 18.40 -10.11
C LYS A 91 -12.30 18.18 -8.67
N LEU A 92 -11.67 17.28 -7.92
CA LEU A 92 -12.02 17.00 -6.53
C LEU A 92 -11.95 18.28 -5.65
N ILE A 93 -10.94 19.11 -5.88
CA ILE A 93 -10.73 20.34 -5.08
C ILE A 93 -11.64 21.47 -5.54
N GLU A 94 -11.72 21.77 -6.85
CA GLU A 94 -12.35 22.99 -7.35
C GLU A 94 -13.84 22.83 -7.67
N ILE A 95 -14.24 21.64 -8.14
CA ILE A 95 -15.63 21.38 -8.56
C ILE A 95 -16.38 20.65 -7.46
N ASP A 96 -15.85 19.49 -7.01
CA ASP A 96 -16.51 18.70 -5.99
C ASP A 96 -16.33 19.30 -4.58
N LYS A 97 -15.31 20.10 -4.37
CA LYS A 97 -15.00 20.80 -3.10
C LYS A 97 -14.97 19.83 -1.93
N VAL A 98 -14.24 18.74 -2.08
CA VAL A 98 -14.09 17.73 -1.02
C VAL A 98 -13.38 18.32 0.20
N ASP A 99 -13.75 17.85 1.39
CA ASP A 99 -13.18 18.33 2.64
C ASP A 99 -11.74 17.89 2.82
N LEU A 100 -11.40 16.66 2.45
CA LEU A 100 -10.09 16.03 2.64
C LEU A 100 -9.68 15.26 1.39
N LEU A 101 -8.37 15.03 1.25
CA LEU A 101 -7.79 14.27 0.14
C LEU A 101 -6.94 13.13 0.63
N ILE A 102 -7.06 11.98 -0.04
CA ILE A 102 -6.12 10.85 0.05
C ILE A 102 -5.67 10.46 -1.35
N SER A 103 -4.69 9.57 -1.48
CA SER A 103 -4.17 9.19 -2.79
C SER A 103 -4.80 7.92 -3.35
N SER A 104 -4.47 7.67 -4.62
CA SER A 104 -4.51 6.37 -5.26
C SER A 104 -3.35 5.48 -4.76
N TYR A 105 -3.25 4.27 -5.31
CA TYR A 105 -2.20 3.31 -5.03
C TYR A 105 -0.96 3.52 -5.89
N GLY A 106 0.19 3.57 -5.25
CA GLY A 106 1.48 3.42 -5.91
C GLY A 106 2.12 4.71 -6.41
N THR A 107 3.45 4.70 -6.44
CA THR A 107 4.31 5.86 -6.73
C THR A 107 3.91 6.60 -8.01
N ASN A 108 3.62 5.84 -9.09
CA ASN A 108 3.32 6.41 -10.41
C ASN A 108 2.02 7.23 -10.43
N LEU A 109 1.08 6.97 -9.50
CA LEU A 109 -0.21 7.66 -9.43
C LEU A 109 -0.25 8.70 -8.30
N VAL A 110 0.59 8.54 -7.28
CA VAL A 110 0.72 9.52 -6.18
C VAL A 110 1.59 10.72 -6.61
N ALA A 111 2.73 10.48 -7.26
CA ALA A 111 3.65 11.55 -7.65
C ALA A 111 3.00 12.65 -8.52
N PRO A 112 2.16 12.36 -9.53
CA PRO A 112 1.50 13.40 -10.32
C PRO A 112 0.45 14.24 -9.57
N ALA A 113 -0.06 13.75 -8.42
CA ALA A 113 -0.98 14.51 -7.59
C ALA A 113 -0.26 15.59 -6.75
N MET A 114 1.00 15.36 -6.39
CA MET A 114 1.77 16.23 -5.47
C MET A 114 1.76 17.72 -5.88
N PRO A 115 2.09 18.11 -7.12
CA PRO A 115 2.06 19.52 -7.50
C PRO A 115 0.69 20.20 -7.27
N ILE A 116 -0.40 19.48 -7.51
CA ILE A 116 -1.76 20.02 -7.35
C ILE A 116 -2.11 20.18 -5.87
N VAL A 117 -1.88 19.16 -5.05
CA VAL A 117 -2.19 19.23 -3.61
C VAL A 117 -1.32 20.25 -2.89
N MET A 118 -0.06 20.37 -3.25
CA MET A 118 0.87 21.37 -2.72
C MET A 118 0.45 22.80 -3.12
N GLN A 119 0.12 23.04 -4.39
CA GLN A 119 -0.37 24.34 -4.86
C GLN A 119 -1.62 24.79 -4.12
N LYS A 120 -2.48 23.84 -3.75
CA LYS A 120 -3.73 24.10 -3.02
C LYS A 120 -3.57 23.98 -1.51
N ASN A 121 -2.34 23.78 -1.02
CA ASN A 121 -1.97 23.64 0.39
C ASN A 121 -2.81 22.59 1.15
N ARG A 122 -3.08 21.43 0.51
CA ARG A 122 -3.95 20.37 1.04
C ARG A 122 -3.14 19.29 1.76
N LEU A 123 -3.70 18.72 2.82
CA LEU A 123 -3.20 17.50 3.44
C LEU A 123 -3.36 16.33 2.47
N PHE A 124 -2.37 15.42 2.42
CA PHE A 124 -2.35 14.33 1.47
C PHE A 124 -1.66 13.08 2.01
N PHE A 125 -2.33 11.94 1.93
CA PHE A 125 -1.73 10.65 2.18
C PHE A 125 -1.22 10.03 0.89
N GLY A 126 -0.04 9.39 0.96
CA GLY A 126 0.57 8.63 -0.13
C GLY A 126 0.47 7.14 0.13
N LEU A 127 -0.52 6.46 -0.44
CA LEU A 127 -0.70 5.02 -0.28
C LEU A 127 0.30 4.25 -1.17
N PHE A 128 1.31 3.64 -0.53
CA PHE A 128 2.40 2.90 -1.17
C PHE A 128 3.19 3.72 -2.22
N ALA A 129 3.56 4.94 -1.83
CA ALA A 129 4.30 5.87 -2.67
C ALA A 129 5.76 5.99 -2.22
N LEU A 130 6.68 5.36 -2.95
CA LEU A 130 8.09 5.29 -2.60
C LEU A 130 8.84 6.59 -2.90
N GLY A 131 9.26 7.31 -1.85
CA GLY A 131 10.13 8.50 -1.94
C GLY A 131 9.52 9.68 -2.70
N VAL A 132 8.19 9.78 -2.76
CA VAL A 132 7.50 10.83 -3.52
C VAL A 132 7.68 12.21 -2.91
N ASN A 133 7.77 12.30 -1.58
CA ASN A 133 7.93 13.59 -0.89
C ASN A 133 9.40 14.03 -0.74
N GLU A 134 10.36 13.16 -1.04
CA GLU A 134 11.80 13.46 -0.90
C GLU A 134 12.26 14.75 -1.61
N PRO A 135 11.83 15.06 -2.86
CA PRO A 135 12.20 16.30 -3.51
C PRO A 135 11.42 17.54 -3.04
N PHE A 136 10.32 17.35 -2.31
CA PHE A 136 9.39 18.43 -1.94
C PHE A 136 9.48 18.83 -0.47
N HIS A 137 9.75 17.87 0.43
CA HIS A 137 9.68 18.07 1.89
C HIS A 137 8.37 18.74 2.31
N TYR A 138 7.25 18.30 1.69
CA TYR A 138 5.94 18.91 1.92
C TYR A 138 5.36 18.46 3.27
N PRO A 139 5.16 19.37 4.25
CA PRO A 139 4.84 18.99 5.62
C PRO A 139 3.41 18.49 5.85
N LYS A 140 2.55 18.55 4.84
CA LYS A 140 1.19 17.99 4.88
C LYS A 140 1.06 16.67 4.08
N TYR A 141 2.18 16.08 3.69
CA TYR A 141 2.24 14.74 3.13
C TYR A 141 2.48 13.71 4.23
N PHE A 142 1.79 12.57 4.14
CA PHE A 142 1.96 11.43 5.04
C PHE A 142 1.98 10.14 4.24
N SER A 143 2.98 9.31 4.46
CA SER A 143 3.20 8.07 3.72
C SER A 143 2.57 6.87 4.43
N MET A 144 1.86 6.04 3.69
CA MET A 144 1.44 4.72 4.17
C MET A 144 2.36 3.63 3.60
N LEU A 145 3.67 3.84 3.78
CA LEU A 145 4.70 2.91 3.33
C LEU A 145 5.70 2.61 4.46
N VAL A 146 5.98 1.34 4.67
CA VAL A 146 6.65 0.78 5.86
C VAL A 146 8.18 0.94 5.91
N PHE A 147 8.78 1.80 5.08
CA PHE A 147 10.24 1.82 4.89
C PHE A 147 10.99 2.81 5.79
N GLY A 148 10.29 3.52 6.67
CA GLY A 148 10.90 4.44 7.61
C GLY A 148 11.41 5.74 6.95
N PRO A 149 12.28 6.48 7.64
CA PRO A 149 12.64 7.86 7.26
C PRO A 149 13.46 7.98 5.97
N ASP A 150 14.05 6.89 5.50
CA ASP A 150 14.87 6.86 4.28
C ASP A 150 14.36 5.71 3.38
N PRO A 151 13.20 5.92 2.71
CA PRO A 151 12.45 4.82 2.11
C PRO A 151 13.15 4.15 0.93
N LYS A 152 13.85 4.89 0.07
CA LYS A 152 14.49 4.32 -1.13
C LYS A 152 15.56 3.28 -0.81
N PRO A 153 16.62 3.58 -0.04
CA PRO A 153 17.61 2.57 0.32
C PRO A 153 17.06 1.50 1.26
N THR A 154 16.15 1.86 2.19
CA THR A 154 15.53 0.88 3.10
C THR A 154 14.74 -0.18 2.34
N PHE A 155 14.14 0.18 1.21
CA PHE A 155 13.36 -0.73 0.36
C PHE A 155 14.14 -1.95 -0.13
N SER A 156 15.44 -1.83 -0.34
CA SER A 156 16.30 -2.92 -0.81
C SER A 156 17.32 -3.41 0.21
N LYS A 157 17.54 -2.66 1.31
CA LYS A 157 18.61 -2.94 2.28
C LYS A 157 18.55 -4.35 2.85
N GLY A 158 17.39 -4.79 3.33
CA GLY A 158 17.21 -6.12 3.93
C GLY A 158 17.51 -7.24 2.95
N TRP A 159 17.21 -7.06 1.65
CA TRP A 159 17.50 -8.02 0.60
C TRP A 159 19.01 -8.23 0.43
N PHE A 160 19.77 -7.14 0.35
CA PHE A 160 21.23 -7.23 0.30
C PHE A 160 21.84 -7.76 1.60
N ASP A 161 21.30 -7.38 2.76
CA ASP A 161 21.76 -7.89 4.06
C ASP A 161 21.61 -9.41 4.16
N ILE A 162 20.53 -9.99 3.62
CA ILE A 162 20.32 -11.44 3.53
C ILE A 162 21.38 -12.07 2.63
N ALA A 163 21.59 -11.53 1.43
CA ALA A 163 22.52 -12.08 0.44
C ALA A 163 23.96 -12.08 0.95
N LEU A 164 24.41 -11.00 1.58
CA LEU A 164 25.80 -10.83 2.02
C LEU A 164 26.19 -11.71 3.21
N LYS A 165 25.23 -12.33 3.89
CA LYS A 165 25.45 -13.31 4.96
C LYS A 165 25.69 -14.73 4.42
N GLN A 166 25.50 -14.93 3.10
CA GLN A 166 25.58 -16.28 2.49
C GLN A 166 27.01 -16.64 2.08
N ASN A 167 27.24 -17.96 1.92
CA ASN A 167 28.49 -18.52 1.45
C ASN A 167 28.24 -19.46 0.25
N PRO A 168 28.91 -19.24 -0.90
CA PRO A 168 29.90 -18.19 -1.17
C PRO A 168 29.27 -16.79 -1.21
N LYS A 169 30.00 -15.79 -0.71
CA LYS A 169 29.55 -14.40 -0.69
C LYS A 169 29.34 -13.89 -2.13
N PRO A 170 28.23 -13.21 -2.43
CA PRO A 170 28.00 -12.62 -3.74
C PRO A 170 28.87 -11.37 -3.96
N GLU A 171 29.26 -11.11 -5.20
CA GLU A 171 30.12 -10.00 -5.62
C GLU A 171 29.46 -9.13 -6.69
N THR A 172 28.56 -9.70 -7.49
CA THR A 172 28.00 -9.06 -8.68
C THR A 172 26.47 -8.97 -8.62
N VAL A 173 25.91 -7.88 -9.17
CA VAL A 173 24.47 -7.59 -9.16
C VAL A 173 23.98 -7.18 -10.55
N ALA A 174 22.85 -7.72 -10.97
CA ALA A 174 22.03 -7.21 -12.06
C ALA A 174 20.81 -6.47 -11.50
N LEU A 175 20.51 -5.31 -12.09
CA LEU A 175 19.35 -4.48 -11.80
C LEU A 175 18.42 -4.41 -13.00
N VAL A 176 17.12 -4.65 -12.79
CA VAL A 176 16.08 -4.66 -13.83
C VAL A 176 14.85 -3.92 -13.34
N THR A 177 14.28 -3.02 -14.14
CA THR A 177 13.02 -2.34 -13.81
C THR A 177 12.29 -1.84 -15.03
N ALA A 178 11.00 -1.52 -14.90
CA ALA A 178 10.29 -0.67 -15.85
C ALA A 178 10.78 0.79 -15.76
N ASP A 179 10.84 1.50 -16.88
CA ASP A 179 11.13 2.94 -16.91
C ASP A 179 9.92 3.76 -16.47
N ALA A 180 9.65 3.70 -15.17
CA ALA A 180 8.55 4.37 -14.50
C ALA A 180 9.01 4.90 -13.14
N GLU A 181 8.26 5.80 -12.52
CA GLU A 181 8.66 6.50 -11.29
C GLU A 181 9.02 5.52 -10.15
N PHE A 182 8.17 4.55 -9.88
CA PHE A 182 8.44 3.51 -8.87
C PHE A 182 9.76 2.78 -9.14
N GLY A 183 9.94 2.32 -10.39
CA GLY A 183 11.13 1.57 -10.77
C GLY A 183 12.42 2.38 -10.61
N ARG A 184 12.41 3.65 -11.00
CA ARG A 184 13.53 4.58 -10.79
C ARG A 184 13.86 4.73 -9.31
N ASN A 185 12.87 5.05 -8.47
CA ASN A 185 13.06 5.25 -7.03
C ASN A 185 13.57 3.98 -6.33
N ALA A 186 13.03 2.81 -6.66
CA ALA A 186 13.47 1.53 -6.11
C ALA A 186 14.92 1.19 -6.50
N LEU A 187 15.29 1.43 -7.77
CA LEU A 187 16.65 1.15 -8.21
C LEU A 187 17.66 2.21 -7.72
N ASP A 188 17.26 3.44 -7.52
CA ASP A 188 18.15 4.46 -6.95
C ASP A 188 18.58 4.05 -5.54
N GLY A 189 17.67 3.60 -4.70
CA GLY A 189 18.00 3.06 -3.39
C GLY A 189 18.84 1.78 -3.45
N ALA A 190 18.57 0.90 -4.44
CA ALA A 190 19.38 -0.31 -4.65
C ALA A 190 20.82 0.03 -5.10
N ARG A 191 21.00 1.00 -6.01
CA ARG A 191 22.31 1.49 -6.46
C ARG A 191 23.12 2.07 -5.30
N GLU A 192 22.46 2.84 -4.43
CA GLU A 192 23.08 3.38 -3.23
C GLU A 192 23.60 2.27 -2.31
N ASN A 193 22.78 1.25 -2.04
CA ASN A 193 23.16 0.09 -1.24
C ASN A 193 24.31 -0.69 -1.89
N ILE A 194 24.25 -0.96 -3.19
CA ILE A 194 25.31 -1.64 -3.95
C ILE A 194 26.64 -0.92 -3.79
N LYS A 195 26.65 0.43 -3.93
CA LYS A 195 27.83 1.25 -3.74
C LYS A 195 28.37 1.18 -2.30
N LYS A 196 27.50 1.30 -1.29
CA LYS A 196 27.89 1.22 0.13
C LYS A 196 28.47 -0.15 0.49
N LEU A 197 27.97 -1.21 -0.12
CA LEU A 197 28.35 -2.60 0.16
C LEU A 197 29.54 -3.08 -0.67
N GLY A 198 30.04 -2.30 -1.63
CA GLY A 198 31.15 -2.62 -2.49
C GLY A 198 30.85 -3.72 -3.51
N LEU A 199 29.58 -3.92 -3.86
CA LEU A 199 29.17 -4.87 -4.89
C LEU A 199 29.37 -4.28 -6.30
N LYS A 200 29.62 -5.12 -7.29
CA LYS A 200 29.82 -4.71 -8.70
C LYS A 200 28.51 -4.87 -9.48
N THR A 201 28.00 -3.80 -10.05
CA THR A 201 26.89 -3.87 -11.02
C THR A 201 27.41 -4.38 -12.36
N VAL A 202 26.85 -5.48 -12.86
CA VAL A 202 27.20 -6.08 -14.15
C VAL A 202 26.11 -5.91 -15.22
N TYR A 203 24.90 -5.58 -14.80
CA TYR A 203 23.76 -5.24 -15.65
C TYR A 203 22.89 -4.20 -14.91
N ASP A 204 22.49 -3.13 -15.60
CA ASP A 204 21.58 -2.10 -15.03
C ASP A 204 20.77 -1.50 -16.19
N ARG A 205 19.53 -1.95 -16.35
CA ARG A 205 18.67 -1.53 -17.46
C ARG A 205 17.22 -1.37 -17.02
N ALA A 206 16.60 -0.30 -17.52
CA ALA A 206 15.15 -0.15 -17.51
C ALA A 206 14.58 -0.61 -18.87
N TYR A 207 13.38 -1.17 -18.83
CA TYR A 207 12.60 -1.53 -20.01
C TYR A 207 11.38 -0.62 -20.16
N PRO A 208 10.88 -0.40 -21.39
CA PRO A 208 9.67 0.39 -21.60
C PRO A 208 8.47 -0.20 -20.83
N PRO A 209 7.60 0.63 -20.21
CA PRO A 209 6.41 0.13 -19.48
C PRO A 209 5.41 -0.66 -20.34
N THR A 210 5.54 -0.56 -21.66
CA THR A 210 4.71 -1.30 -22.65
C THR A 210 5.32 -2.65 -23.03
N THR A 211 6.40 -3.09 -22.38
CA THR A 211 7.06 -4.37 -22.66
C THR A 211 6.13 -5.53 -22.34
N VAL A 212 6.01 -6.49 -23.26
CA VAL A 212 5.20 -7.71 -23.10
C VAL A 212 6.03 -9.00 -23.19
N ASP A 213 7.23 -8.93 -23.76
CA ASP A 213 8.19 -10.04 -23.83
C ASP A 213 9.46 -9.69 -23.04
N TYR A 214 9.66 -10.41 -21.94
CA TYR A 214 10.79 -10.21 -21.02
C TYR A 214 11.95 -11.15 -21.30
N THR A 215 11.79 -12.13 -22.22
CA THR A 215 12.82 -13.13 -22.56
C THR A 215 14.14 -12.51 -23.01
N PRO A 216 14.17 -11.48 -23.90
CA PRO A 216 15.41 -10.81 -24.27
C PRO A 216 16.14 -10.16 -23.11
N ILE A 217 15.38 -9.60 -22.16
CA ILE A 217 15.93 -8.93 -20.96
C ILE A 217 16.60 -9.97 -20.06
N ILE A 218 15.90 -11.06 -19.75
CA ILE A 218 16.44 -12.13 -18.88
C ILE A 218 17.63 -12.83 -19.52
N ARG A 219 17.64 -13.04 -20.83
CA ARG A 219 18.84 -13.55 -21.56
C ARG A 219 20.03 -12.60 -21.46
N ALA A 220 19.82 -11.30 -21.53
CA ALA A 220 20.89 -10.31 -21.35
C ALA A 220 21.41 -10.30 -19.90
N VAL A 221 20.54 -10.43 -18.90
CA VAL A 221 20.92 -10.63 -17.50
C VAL A 221 21.76 -11.90 -17.33
N GLN A 222 21.30 -13.02 -17.89
CA GLN A 222 22.03 -14.30 -17.84
C GLN A 222 23.41 -14.21 -18.49
N ALA A 223 23.54 -13.53 -19.63
CA ALA A 223 24.81 -13.32 -20.31
C ALA A 223 25.80 -12.48 -19.47
N ALA A 224 25.30 -11.57 -18.61
CA ALA A 224 26.13 -10.81 -17.67
C ALA A 224 26.57 -11.65 -16.45
N ASN A 225 26.04 -12.86 -16.27
CA ASN A 225 26.37 -13.82 -15.21
C ASN A 225 26.43 -13.22 -13.79
N PRO A 226 25.34 -12.57 -13.30
CA PRO A 226 25.32 -11.96 -11.98
C PRO A 226 25.15 -12.98 -10.86
N ASP A 227 25.79 -12.71 -9.71
CA ASP A 227 25.50 -13.43 -8.47
C ASP A 227 24.10 -13.16 -7.94
N LEU A 228 23.65 -11.92 -8.07
CA LEU A 228 22.37 -11.43 -7.57
C LEU A 228 21.57 -10.76 -8.69
N VAL A 229 20.26 -11.01 -8.73
CA VAL A 229 19.35 -10.32 -9.65
C VAL A 229 18.24 -9.63 -8.85
N TYR A 230 18.30 -8.33 -8.77
CA TYR A 230 17.29 -7.48 -8.12
C TYR A 230 16.37 -6.88 -9.17
N VAL A 231 15.07 -7.09 -9.02
CA VAL A 231 14.05 -6.61 -9.94
C VAL A 231 13.07 -5.71 -9.21
N ALA A 232 12.73 -4.56 -9.81
CA ALA A 232 11.61 -3.75 -9.38
C ALA A 232 10.53 -3.74 -10.48
N SER A 233 9.36 -4.33 -10.19
CA SER A 233 8.30 -4.51 -11.18
C SER A 233 6.91 -4.32 -10.57
N TYR A 234 5.96 -3.86 -11.37
CA TYR A 234 4.53 -3.89 -11.04
C TYR A 234 3.91 -5.27 -11.35
N LEU A 235 2.59 -5.38 -11.10
CA LEU A 235 1.87 -6.64 -11.17
C LEU A 235 1.99 -7.39 -12.50
N PRO A 236 1.69 -6.78 -13.66
CA PRO A 236 1.76 -7.49 -14.96
C PRO A 236 3.18 -7.92 -15.29
N ASP A 237 4.16 -7.07 -15.01
CA ASP A 237 5.58 -7.29 -15.29
C ASP A 237 6.12 -8.45 -14.46
N THR A 238 5.73 -8.54 -13.17
CA THR A 238 6.16 -9.62 -12.27
C THR A 238 5.87 -11.00 -12.89
N VAL A 239 4.64 -11.21 -13.36
CA VAL A 239 4.23 -12.49 -13.98
C VAL A 239 5.05 -12.79 -15.24
N GLY A 240 5.22 -11.79 -16.11
CA GLY A 240 5.98 -11.92 -17.35
C GLY A 240 7.46 -12.21 -17.11
N ILE A 241 8.07 -11.52 -16.16
CA ILE A 241 9.48 -11.72 -15.78
C ILE A 241 9.69 -13.13 -15.21
N LEU A 242 8.82 -13.59 -14.29
CA LEU A 242 8.97 -14.94 -13.72
C LEU A 242 8.82 -16.05 -14.75
N ARG A 243 7.92 -15.88 -15.72
CA ARG A 243 7.81 -16.80 -16.86
C ARG A 243 9.08 -16.81 -17.69
N ALA A 244 9.63 -15.66 -18.04
CA ALA A 244 10.87 -15.54 -18.79
C ALA A 244 12.07 -16.14 -18.04
N VAL A 245 12.13 -15.99 -16.71
CA VAL A 245 13.14 -16.63 -15.83
C VAL A 245 13.05 -18.15 -15.92
N ALA A 246 11.84 -18.71 -15.84
CA ALA A 246 11.64 -20.15 -15.94
C ALA A 246 11.99 -20.70 -17.35
N GLU A 247 11.55 -19.99 -18.41
CA GLU A 247 11.79 -20.39 -19.80
C GLU A 247 13.27 -20.32 -20.21
N THR A 248 14.01 -19.34 -19.68
CA THR A 248 15.44 -19.18 -20.00
C THR A 248 16.35 -20.02 -19.11
N GLY A 249 15.84 -20.55 -17.99
CA GLY A 249 16.65 -21.28 -17.03
C GLY A 249 17.69 -20.38 -16.36
N LEU A 250 17.32 -19.15 -15.98
CA LEU A 250 18.24 -18.20 -15.34
C LEU A 250 18.90 -18.82 -14.11
N THR A 251 20.23 -18.79 -14.07
CA THR A 251 21.05 -19.24 -12.94
C THR A 251 21.62 -18.03 -12.18
N THR A 252 21.36 -17.97 -10.89
CA THR A 252 21.87 -16.90 -10.00
C THR A 252 21.87 -17.39 -8.55
N LYS A 253 22.59 -16.71 -7.66
CA LYS A 253 22.57 -17.06 -6.23
C LYS A 253 21.32 -16.59 -5.51
N MET A 254 20.77 -15.41 -5.87
CA MET A 254 19.50 -14.90 -5.34
C MET A 254 18.77 -14.09 -6.42
N PHE A 255 17.46 -14.33 -6.50
CA PHE A 255 16.56 -13.64 -7.43
C PHE A 255 15.33 -13.11 -6.69
N GLY A 256 14.91 -11.88 -7.03
CA GLY A 256 13.71 -11.26 -6.44
C GLY A 256 13.85 -9.76 -6.24
N GLY A 257 13.61 -9.29 -5.02
CA GLY A 257 13.67 -7.87 -4.66
C GLY A 257 12.29 -7.23 -4.53
N ALA A 258 11.99 -6.26 -5.39
CA ALA A 258 10.77 -5.45 -5.38
C ALA A 258 9.74 -5.92 -6.42
N LEU A 259 9.42 -7.21 -6.42
CA LEU A 259 8.41 -7.82 -7.29
C LEU A 259 7.01 -7.60 -6.69
N VAL A 260 6.44 -6.38 -6.84
CA VAL A 260 5.19 -5.99 -6.17
C VAL A 260 3.92 -6.72 -6.65
N GLY A 261 4.04 -7.65 -7.58
CA GLY A 261 2.98 -8.62 -7.89
C GLY A 261 2.89 -9.77 -6.90
N THR A 262 3.98 -10.09 -6.17
CA THR A 262 4.02 -11.23 -5.25
C THR A 262 3.16 -11.09 -4.00
N PRO A 263 2.89 -9.90 -3.42
CA PRO A 263 2.02 -9.76 -2.25
C PRO A 263 0.54 -10.06 -2.52
N THR A 264 0.09 -10.00 -3.77
CA THR A 264 -1.31 -10.21 -4.13
C THR A 264 -1.63 -11.69 -4.25
N ALA A 265 -2.52 -12.22 -3.42
CA ALA A 265 -2.80 -13.65 -3.33
C ALA A 265 -3.35 -14.26 -4.64
N SER A 266 -4.17 -13.54 -5.38
CA SER A 266 -4.65 -13.97 -6.69
C SER A 266 -3.52 -14.10 -7.72
N LEU A 267 -2.50 -13.24 -7.66
CA LEU A 267 -1.31 -13.35 -8.50
C LEU A 267 -0.35 -14.44 -7.99
N ARG A 268 -0.21 -14.62 -6.67
CA ARG A 268 0.51 -15.79 -6.11
C ARG A 268 -0.07 -17.09 -6.69
N SER A 269 -1.40 -17.21 -6.70
CA SER A 269 -2.08 -18.35 -7.31
C SER A 269 -1.78 -18.48 -8.81
N GLN A 270 -1.81 -17.38 -9.57
CA GLN A 270 -1.49 -17.40 -11.01
C GLN A 270 -0.04 -17.80 -11.30
N MET A 271 0.91 -17.36 -10.48
CA MET A 271 2.34 -17.67 -10.62
C MET A 271 2.67 -19.08 -10.13
N GLY A 272 1.97 -19.56 -9.09
CA GLY A 272 2.13 -20.91 -8.56
C GLY A 272 3.59 -21.26 -8.25
N PRO A 273 4.10 -22.41 -8.72
CA PRO A 273 5.46 -22.87 -8.45
C PRO A 273 6.58 -21.92 -8.90
N LEU A 274 6.31 -20.94 -9.78
CA LEU A 274 7.31 -19.95 -10.20
C LEU A 274 7.78 -19.06 -9.03
N LEU A 275 7.00 -19.01 -7.94
CA LEU A 275 7.37 -18.29 -6.72
C LEU A 275 8.47 -18.97 -5.91
N ASN A 276 8.63 -20.31 -6.02
CA ASN A 276 9.59 -21.04 -5.19
C ASN A 276 11.02 -20.49 -5.36
N GLY A 277 11.66 -20.24 -4.22
CA GLY A 277 13.03 -19.72 -4.15
C GLY A 277 13.17 -18.21 -4.25
N LEU A 278 12.13 -17.47 -4.65
CA LEU A 278 12.17 -16.01 -4.71
C LEU A 278 12.41 -15.43 -3.31
N VAL A 279 13.29 -14.44 -3.23
CA VAL A 279 13.43 -13.58 -2.04
C VAL A 279 12.88 -12.20 -2.36
N VAL A 280 11.76 -11.84 -1.78
CA VAL A 280 11.01 -10.63 -2.12
C VAL A 280 10.62 -9.81 -0.89
N GLY A 281 10.41 -8.51 -1.10
CA GLY A 281 9.87 -7.61 -0.09
C GLY A 281 8.36 -7.80 0.05
N GLU A 282 7.92 -7.93 1.31
CA GLU A 282 6.51 -7.96 1.70
C GLU A 282 6.26 -6.90 2.77
N LEU A 283 5.00 -6.51 2.95
CA LEU A 283 4.64 -5.43 3.88
C LEU A 283 3.93 -5.95 5.12
N TRP A 284 3.18 -7.02 4.97
CA TRP A 284 2.48 -7.76 6.00
C TRP A 284 2.26 -9.21 5.55
N GLU A 285 2.38 -10.15 6.49
CA GLU A 285 2.08 -11.56 6.26
C GLU A 285 1.25 -12.14 7.42
N PRO A 286 0.42 -13.16 7.17
CA PRO A 286 -0.49 -13.74 8.16
C PRO A 286 0.27 -14.61 9.19
N THR A 287 1.28 -14.03 9.87
CA THR A 287 2.10 -14.70 10.86
C THR A 287 1.73 -14.26 12.28
N GLU A 288 2.08 -15.06 13.28
CA GLU A 288 1.85 -14.72 14.68
C GLU A 288 2.56 -13.42 15.08
N THR A 289 3.77 -13.20 14.57
CA THR A 289 4.59 -12.01 14.89
C THR A 289 4.06 -10.71 14.28
N MET A 290 3.19 -10.79 13.27
CA MET A 290 2.55 -9.65 12.62
C MET A 290 1.04 -9.58 12.90
N ASN A 291 0.58 -10.25 13.94
CA ASN A 291 -0.82 -10.24 14.39
C ASN A 291 -1.10 -8.94 15.18
N PHE A 292 -1.30 -7.85 14.47
CA PHE A 292 -1.64 -6.55 15.06
C PHE A 292 -3.12 -6.49 15.50
N PRO A 293 -3.45 -5.73 16.56
CA PRO A 293 -4.81 -5.61 17.05
C PRO A 293 -5.80 -5.13 15.96
N GLY A 294 -6.89 -5.89 15.77
CA GLY A 294 -7.95 -5.55 14.83
C GLY A 294 -7.72 -5.99 13.37
N ILE A 295 -6.52 -6.49 13.03
CA ILE A 295 -6.22 -6.91 11.64
C ILE A 295 -7.16 -8.02 11.16
N TRP A 296 -7.39 -9.05 11.98
CA TRP A 296 -8.25 -10.17 11.60
C TRP A 296 -9.73 -9.80 11.58
N ASP A 297 -10.18 -8.87 12.44
CA ASP A 297 -11.56 -8.35 12.40
C ASP A 297 -11.81 -7.59 11.10
N PHE A 298 -10.85 -6.77 10.66
CA PHE A 298 -10.89 -6.11 9.37
C PHE A 298 -10.86 -7.12 8.22
N LEU A 299 -9.86 -8.02 8.20
CA LEU A 299 -9.71 -9.02 7.12
C LEU A 299 -10.93 -9.92 6.99
N LYS A 300 -11.58 -10.29 8.09
CA LYS A 300 -12.84 -11.05 8.05
C LYS A 300 -13.95 -10.29 7.33
N GLN A 301 -14.09 -8.99 7.56
CA GLN A 301 -15.05 -8.15 6.85
C GLN A 301 -14.71 -8.05 5.36
N TYR A 302 -13.42 -7.81 5.06
CA TYR A 302 -12.93 -7.74 3.69
C TYR A 302 -13.17 -9.04 2.93
N GLN A 303 -12.74 -10.18 3.48
CA GLN A 303 -12.86 -11.51 2.88
C GLN A 303 -14.30 -11.94 2.68
N ALA A 304 -15.24 -11.43 3.49
CA ALA A 304 -16.67 -11.69 3.29
C ALA A 304 -17.24 -10.93 2.07
N LYS A 305 -16.67 -9.78 1.70
CA LYS A 305 -17.16 -8.92 0.61
C LYS A 305 -16.41 -9.13 -0.71
N ALA A 306 -15.08 -9.32 -0.64
CA ALA A 306 -14.19 -9.38 -1.79
C ALA A 306 -14.60 -10.37 -2.90
N PRO A 307 -15.09 -11.59 -2.62
CA PRO A 307 -15.53 -12.53 -3.67
C PRO A 307 -16.68 -11.98 -4.53
N ALA A 308 -17.62 -11.24 -3.94
CA ALA A 308 -18.74 -10.64 -4.68
C ALA A 308 -18.28 -9.53 -5.63
N GLU A 309 -17.15 -8.86 -5.31
CA GLU A 309 -16.53 -7.82 -6.13
C GLU A 309 -15.56 -8.41 -7.18
N GLY A 310 -15.27 -9.71 -7.14
CA GLY A 310 -14.35 -10.37 -8.07
C GLY A 310 -12.89 -9.91 -7.92
N ILE A 311 -12.48 -9.56 -6.70
CA ILE A 311 -11.14 -9.08 -6.37
C ILE A 311 -10.38 -10.07 -5.49
N ASP A 312 -9.12 -9.77 -5.15
CA ASP A 312 -8.27 -10.62 -4.30
C ASP A 312 -9.02 -11.02 -3.01
N PRO A 313 -9.32 -12.32 -2.81
CA PRO A 313 -10.18 -12.75 -1.71
C PRO A 313 -9.46 -12.79 -0.35
N LEU A 314 -8.13 -12.73 -0.29
CA LEU A 314 -7.40 -12.76 0.98
C LEU A 314 -7.11 -11.35 1.52
N GLY A 315 -6.80 -10.39 0.65
CA GLY A 315 -6.64 -9.00 1.02
C GLY A 315 -5.40 -8.72 1.88
N TYR A 316 -4.30 -9.46 1.69
CA TYR A 316 -3.11 -9.33 2.53
C TYR A 316 -2.17 -8.19 2.14
N PHE A 317 -2.32 -7.63 0.95
CA PHE A 317 -1.45 -6.58 0.43
C PHE A 317 -1.94 -5.16 0.77
N LEU A 318 -2.70 -4.54 -0.14
CA LEU A 318 -3.12 -3.14 -0.02
C LEU A 318 -4.20 -2.89 1.05
N PRO A 319 -5.23 -3.75 1.21
CA PRO A 319 -6.38 -3.47 2.06
C PRO A 319 -6.07 -3.10 3.51
N PRO A 320 -5.15 -3.78 4.24
CA PRO A 320 -4.86 -3.43 5.63
C PRO A 320 -4.27 -2.01 5.77
N PHE A 321 -3.45 -1.59 4.82
CA PHE A 321 -2.82 -0.27 4.82
C PHE A 321 -3.79 0.83 4.42
N ALA A 322 -4.64 0.57 3.42
CA ALA A 322 -5.72 1.48 3.05
C ALA A 322 -6.70 1.71 4.21
N TYR A 323 -7.09 0.65 4.91
CA TYR A 323 -7.92 0.77 6.12
C TYR A 323 -7.19 1.53 7.24
N GLY A 324 -5.90 1.20 7.48
CA GLY A 324 -5.05 1.86 8.48
C GLY A 324 -4.83 3.35 8.22
N GLU A 325 -4.67 3.75 6.96
CA GLU A 325 -4.61 5.17 6.54
C GLU A 325 -5.85 5.93 7.00
N MET A 326 -7.02 5.34 6.75
CA MET A 326 -8.28 5.94 7.13
C MET A 326 -8.49 5.94 8.65
N GLN A 327 -7.92 4.98 9.40
CA GLN A 327 -7.92 5.01 10.86
C GLN A 327 -7.12 6.22 11.36
N ILE A 328 -5.92 6.46 10.83
CA ILE A 328 -5.08 7.60 11.19
C ILE A 328 -5.82 8.92 10.94
N LEU A 329 -6.41 9.06 9.75
CA LEU A 329 -7.17 10.27 9.39
C LEU A 329 -8.36 10.49 10.33
N GLY A 330 -9.15 9.45 10.59
CA GLY A 330 -10.31 9.52 11.47
C GLY A 330 -9.94 9.84 12.93
N ASP A 331 -8.89 9.23 13.45
CA ASP A 331 -8.39 9.47 14.81
C ASP A 331 -7.86 10.91 14.96
N ALA A 332 -7.11 11.41 13.97
CA ALA A 332 -6.63 12.78 13.96
C ALA A 332 -7.78 13.79 13.94
N ILE A 333 -8.81 13.59 13.11
CA ILE A 333 -9.99 14.45 13.03
C ILE A 333 -10.73 14.49 14.37
N ASN A 334 -10.97 13.34 15.00
CA ASN A 334 -11.65 13.26 16.28
C ASN A 334 -10.84 13.92 17.40
N ALA A 335 -9.52 13.74 17.42
CA ALA A 335 -8.64 14.32 18.43
C ALA A 335 -8.53 15.85 18.30
N VAL A 336 -8.40 16.36 17.08
CA VAL A 336 -8.32 17.80 16.78
C VAL A 336 -9.69 18.47 16.91
N GLY A 337 -10.79 17.74 16.70
CA GLY A 337 -12.15 18.24 16.74
C GLY A 337 -12.51 19.16 15.56
N SER A 338 -11.74 19.10 14.45
CA SER A 338 -11.98 19.91 13.25
C SER A 338 -11.37 19.29 12.00
N LEU A 339 -11.71 19.86 10.83
CA LEU A 339 -11.12 19.51 9.52
C LEU A 339 -10.01 20.50 9.10
N ASP A 340 -9.47 21.28 10.03
CA ASP A 340 -8.37 22.21 9.79
C ASP A 340 -7.10 21.40 9.46
N GLU A 341 -6.73 21.36 8.19
CA GLU A 341 -5.64 20.51 7.69
C GLU A 341 -4.26 20.90 8.25
N GLU A 342 -4.07 22.15 8.69
CA GLU A 342 -2.85 22.56 9.38
C GLU A 342 -2.73 21.90 10.75
N LYS A 343 -3.83 21.94 11.52
CA LYS A 343 -3.90 21.30 12.85
C LYS A 343 -3.83 19.79 12.74
N LEU A 344 -4.47 19.20 11.70
CA LEU A 344 -4.39 17.76 11.44
C LEU A 344 -2.94 17.35 11.16
N ALA A 345 -2.22 18.06 10.30
CA ALA A 345 -0.82 17.78 10.00
C ALA A 345 0.07 17.90 11.23
N GLN A 346 -0.07 18.98 12.02
CA GLN A 346 0.67 19.17 13.27
C GLN A 346 0.38 18.05 14.28
N TYR A 347 -0.88 17.63 14.41
CA TYR A 347 -1.26 16.52 15.27
C TYR A 347 -0.61 15.21 14.81
N MET A 348 -0.68 14.89 13.52
CA MET A 348 -0.11 13.66 12.96
C MET A 348 1.41 13.59 13.09
N HIS A 349 2.15 14.69 12.95
CA HIS A 349 3.59 14.73 13.19
C HIS A 349 4.00 14.56 14.66
N SER A 350 3.10 14.80 15.60
CA SER A 350 3.42 14.81 17.04
C SER A 350 2.85 13.62 17.82
N HIS A 351 2.09 12.74 17.17
CA HIS A 351 1.43 11.59 17.82
C HIS A 351 1.66 10.29 17.07
N SER A 352 1.51 9.17 17.79
CA SER A 352 1.44 7.84 17.18
C SER A 352 0.00 7.35 17.09
N PHE A 353 -0.26 6.46 16.14
CA PHE A 353 -1.57 5.93 15.81
C PHE A 353 -1.59 4.41 15.89
N LYS A 354 -2.55 3.85 16.59
CA LYS A 354 -2.76 2.41 16.66
C LYS A 354 -3.68 2.00 15.51
N THR A 355 -3.13 1.27 14.56
CA THR A 355 -3.86 0.82 13.36
C THR A 355 -3.90 -0.70 13.26
N VAL A 356 -4.67 -1.22 12.33
CA VAL A 356 -4.70 -2.66 12.00
C VAL A 356 -3.37 -3.18 11.46
N VAL A 357 -2.47 -2.31 11.04
CA VAL A 357 -1.10 -2.66 10.63
C VAL A 357 -0.07 -2.25 11.69
N GLY A 358 -0.49 -2.08 12.94
CA GLY A 358 0.37 -1.75 14.09
C GLY A 358 0.44 -0.27 14.39
N GLU A 359 1.34 0.11 15.30
CA GLU A 359 1.53 1.50 15.69
C GLU A 359 2.39 2.25 14.66
N ILE A 360 1.94 3.45 14.26
CA ILE A 360 2.57 4.28 13.23
C ILE A 360 2.78 5.67 13.79
N SER A 361 3.95 6.24 13.55
CA SER A 361 4.29 7.64 13.76
C SER A 361 5.07 8.18 12.57
N PHE A 362 5.04 9.49 12.37
CA PHE A 362 5.60 10.15 11.19
C PHE A 362 6.75 11.07 11.56
N ASN A 363 7.79 11.09 10.71
CA ASN A 363 8.86 12.06 10.76
C ASN A 363 8.42 13.41 10.13
N PRO A 364 9.26 14.47 10.13
CA PRO A 364 8.89 15.75 9.52
C PRO A 364 8.56 15.70 8.02
N ASP A 365 9.07 14.72 7.29
CA ASP A 365 8.76 14.51 5.87
C ASP A 365 7.52 13.63 5.65
N GLY A 366 6.84 13.24 6.74
CA GLY A 366 5.65 12.39 6.71
C GLY A 366 5.92 10.92 6.41
N GLU A 367 7.16 10.48 6.40
CA GLU A 367 7.52 9.06 6.33
C GLU A 367 7.42 8.41 7.72
N TRP A 368 7.26 7.09 7.80
CA TRP A 368 7.24 6.40 9.09
C TRP A 368 8.57 6.62 9.83
N THR A 369 8.51 6.75 11.15
CA THR A 369 9.72 6.90 11.97
C THR A 369 10.57 5.64 12.02
N GLU A 370 9.93 4.47 11.94
CA GLU A 370 10.60 3.17 12.01
C GLU A 370 10.20 2.28 10.84
N PRO A 371 11.18 1.61 10.19
CA PRO A 371 10.88 0.67 9.12
C PRO A 371 10.27 -0.63 9.66
N ARG A 372 9.32 -1.20 8.90
CA ARG A 372 8.65 -2.46 9.23
C ARG A 372 8.51 -3.41 8.04
N ASN A 373 9.24 -3.15 6.97
CA ASN A 373 9.25 -4.03 5.81
C ASN A 373 9.88 -5.39 6.14
N VAL A 374 9.32 -6.45 5.56
CA VAL A 374 9.85 -7.80 5.68
C VAL A 374 10.38 -8.31 4.35
N PHE A 375 11.34 -9.24 4.39
CA PHE A 375 11.73 -10.02 3.24
C PHE A 375 11.45 -11.49 3.52
N VAL A 376 10.78 -12.12 2.57
CA VAL A 376 10.39 -13.52 2.65
C VAL A 376 11.02 -14.34 1.53
N GLN A 377 11.19 -15.64 1.76
CA GLN A 377 11.46 -16.62 0.70
C GLN A 377 10.25 -17.54 0.55
N TYR A 378 9.77 -17.68 -0.67
CA TYR A 378 8.72 -18.64 -1.00
C TYR A 378 9.27 -20.06 -1.17
N HIS A 379 8.49 -21.04 -0.67
CA HIS A 379 8.88 -22.46 -0.78
C HIS A 379 7.68 -23.40 -0.78
N GLY A 380 7.87 -24.59 -1.34
CA GLY A 380 6.91 -25.68 -1.25
C GLY A 380 5.57 -25.43 -1.92
N ILE A 381 5.49 -24.44 -2.80
CA ILE A 381 4.27 -24.09 -3.55
C ILE A 381 4.06 -25.14 -4.63
N LYS A 382 2.83 -25.71 -4.67
CA LYS A 382 2.44 -26.75 -5.62
C LYS A 382 1.15 -26.32 -6.34
N GLY A 383 1.25 -26.18 -7.68
CA GLY A 383 0.10 -25.78 -8.48
C GLY A 383 -0.38 -24.35 -8.15
N ASN A 384 -1.64 -24.09 -8.45
CA ASN A 384 -2.24 -22.76 -8.46
C ASN A 384 -3.40 -22.61 -7.43
N ASP A 385 -3.46 -23.47 -6.43
CA ASP A 385 -4.46 -23.39 -5.37
C ASP A 385 -4.21 -22.16 -4.50
N LEU A 386 -5.22 -21.30 -4.39
CA LEU A 386 -5.14 -20.07 -3.60
C LEU A 386 -5.12 -20.35 -2.09
N ASP A 387 -5.76 -21.43 -1.65
CA ASP A 387 -5.86 -21.74 -0.23
C ASP A 387 -4.51 -22.04 0.43
N GLN A 388 -3.48 -22.43 -0.36
CA GLN A 388 -2.13 -22.62 0.16
C GLN A 388 -1.45 -21.32 0.65
N PHE A 389 -2.06 -20.14 0.38
CA PHE A 389 -1.54 -18.84 0.80
C PHE A 389 -2.33 -18.22 1.96
N ARG A 390 -3.24 -19.00 2.60
CA ARG A 390 -4.05 -18.48 3.74
C ARG A 390 -3.25 -18.33 5.04
N ASP A 391 -2.14 -19.01 5.13
CA ASP A 391 -1.21 -18.98 6.26
C ASP A 391 0.24 -18.81 5.78
N ASP A 392 1.17 -18.80 6.71
CA ASP A 392 2.60 -18.63 6.45
C ASP A 392 3.35 -19.92 6.06
N SER A 393 2.63 -21.02 5.79
CA SER A 393 3.24 -22.32 5.47
C SER A 393 4.06 -22.37 4.17
N ARG A 394 3.92 -21.35 3.31
CA ARG A 394 4.60 -21.23 2.01
C ARG A 394 5.67 -20.14 1.98
N ILE A 395 5.94 -19.52 3.11
CA ILE A 395 6.95 -18.47 3.24
C ILE A 395 7.87 -18.71 4.43
N THR A 396 9.07 -18.17 4.32
CA THR A 396 9.99 -18.02 5.45
C THR A 396 10.35 -16.55 5.55
N ILE A 397 10.06 -15.90 6.67
CA ILE A 397 10.50 -14.53 6.91
C ILE A 397 12.00 -14.56 7.25
N LEU A 398 12.79 -13.84 6.46
CA LEU A 398 14.24 -13.78 6.54
C LEU A 398 14.77 -12.51 7.23
N TYR A 399 14.00 -11.42 7.16
CA TYR A 399 14.35 -10.08 7.65
C TYR A 399 13.07 -9.28 7.97
N PRO A 400 13.09 -8.40 8.99
CA PRO A 400 14.14 -8.19 9.98
C PRO A 400 14.16 -9.29 11.06
N SER A 401 15.18 -9.28 11.92
CA SER A 401 15.37 -10.33 12.93
C SER A 401 14.19 -10.53 13.88
N GLN A 402 13.44 -9.48 14.17
CA GLN A 402 12.27 -9.51 15.08
C GLN A 402 11.09 -10.32 14.52
N TYR A 403 10.99 -10.48 13.20
CA TYR A 403 9.93 -11.26 12.53
C TYR A 403 10.47 -12.56 11.93
N LYS A 404 11.79 -12.76 11.95
CA LYS A 404 12.46 -13.87 11.26
C LYS A 404 11.93 -15.22 11.74
N SER A 405 11.50 -16.07 10.78
CA SER A 405 10.97 -17.42 11.04
C SER A 405 11.89 -18.55 10.56
N GLY A 406 12.97 -18.25 9.82
CA GLY A 406 13.91 -19.27 9.37
C GLY A 406 15.10 -18.71 8.59
N GLU A 407 15.85 -19.60 7.94
CA GLU A 407 17.02 -19.27 7.14
C GLU A 407 16.74 -19.37 5.66
N VAL A 408 17.45 -18.56 4.84
CA VAL A 408 17.33 -18.61 3.39
C VAL A 408 17.87 -19.94 2.83
N VAL A 409 17.13 -20.56 1.94
CA VAL A 409 17.64 -21.66 1.11
C VAL A 409 18.45 -21.07 -0.02
N TRP A 410 19.74 -21.37 -0.05
CA TRP A 410 20.73 -20.79 -0.95
C TRP A 410 21.47 -21.87 -1.72
N PRO A 411 21.83 -21.69 -3.00
CA PRO A 411 21.43 -20.61 -3.90
C PRO A 411 20.00 -20.77 -4.45
N TYR A 412 19.54 -19.78 -5.24
CA TYR A 412 18.19 -19.69 -5.80
C TYR A 412 17.76 -20.98 -6.54
N ASN A 413 18.63 -21.56 -7.37
CA ASN A 413 18.30 -22.79 -8.11
C ASN A 413 18.01 -23.97 -7.18
N LYS A 414 18.78 -24.12 -6.09
CA LYS A 414 18.50 -25.12 -5.05
C LYS A 414 17.15 -24.85 -4.35
N ALA A 415 16.85 -23.58 -4.10
CA ALA A 415 15.58 -23.18 -3.47
C ALA A 415 14.36 -23.46 -4.37
N ARG A 416 14.53 -23.46 -5.68
CA ARG A 416 13.50 -23.86 -6.66
C ARG A 416 13.28 -25.38 -6.73
N GLY A 417 14.19 -26.19 -6.18
CA GLY A 417 14.17 -27.64 -6.26
C GLY A 417 14.84 -28.20 -7.53
N GLU A 418 15.78 -27.48 -8.10
CA GLU A 418 16.62 -27.82 -9.25
C GLU A 418 18.01 -28.35 -8.84
#